data_6b4675d0edb3dda2d859fa2324ec7401
#
_entry.id   6b4675d0edb3dda2d859fa2324ec7401
#
_cell.length_a   1.000
_cell.length_b   1.000
_cell.length_c   1.000
_cell.angle_alpha   90.00
_cell.angle_beta   90.00
_cell.angle_gamma   90.00
#
_symmetry.space_group_name_H-M   'P 1'
#
loop_
_entity.id
_entity.type
_entity.pdbx_description
1 polymer ?
#
loop_
_entity_poly.entity_id
_entity_poly.type
_entity_poly.pdbx_seq_one_letter_code
_entity_poly.pdbx_strand_id
1 'polypeptide(L)'
;YNTNPYGPTQEDMIGDNASTGSLIRSMIPALAQGQQNNSQMLDQMIGSEFGGQITCIATWGNGGNYYTYNPRIGWYGNMFDTTMPQIYTGFFQIRKLSEGKGLAYQWAQILRVAASMRISDCYGAIPYSQITGSAFTTAYDSMEDLYKNMFNDLDAAIAAFETAVLAGDDMSSLKEYDLVFDGDFRKWVKFANTLKLRMAIRISNAAPELAKQKAEEAVADVIGVMTDASDAAYSSYNDGMNPYYRVAYAWNEIRVSANITSYLGGYNDPRLSVYVDNASLDGGGYVG
;
A
#
# COMPACT_ATOMS: atom_id res chain seq x y z
N TYR A 1 -21.83 10.49 -36.44
CA TYR A 1 -20.80 10.48 -35.41
C TYR A 1 -21.27 11.42 -34.32
N ASN A 2 -21.54 10.86 -33.13
CA ASN A 2 -22.11 11.60 -32.02
C ASN A 2 -20.95 12.17 -31.16
N THR A 3 -20.38 13.28 -31.58
CA THR A 3 -19.48 14.06 -30.75
C THR A 3 -20.30 15.07 -29.97
N ASN A 4 -20.22 15.04 -28.65
CA ASN A 4 -20.83 16.07 -27.81
C ASN A 4 -20.03 17.38 -27.95
N PRO A 5 -20.56 18.44 -28.63
CA PRO A 5 -19.79 19.66 -28.82
C PRO A 5 -19.62 20.50 -27.54
N TYR A 6 -20.26 20.09 -26.43
CA TYR A 6 -20.20 20.76 -25.14
C TYR A 6 -19.41 19.94 -24.10
N GLY A 7 -18.87 18.76 -24.48
CA GLY A 7 -18.03 17.97 -23.62
C GLY A 7 -16.55 18.34 -23.80
N PRO A 8 -15.70 18.11 -22.79
CA PRO A 8 -14.25 18.32 -22.92
C PRO A 8 -13.71 17.46 -24.07
N THR A 9 -12.83 18.02 -24.86
CA THR A 9 -12.13 17.29 -25.92
C THR A 9 -11.07 16.36 -25.31
N GLN A 10 -10.60 15.38 -26.10
CA GLN A 10 -9.52 14.53 -25.66
C GLN A 10 -8.23 15.35 -25.40
N GLU A 11 -8.05 16.44 -26.10
CA GLU A 11 -6.93 17.36 -25.95
C GLU A 11 -7.02 18.13 -24.62
N ASP A 12 -8.22 18.62 -24.26
CA ASP A 12 -8.48 19.23 -22.95
C ASP A 12 -8.19 18.26 -21.81
N MET A 13 -8.66 17.01 -21.93
CA MET A 13 -8.46 15.97 -20.91
C MET A 13 -6.99 15.56 -20.73
N ILE A 14 -6.17 15.67 -21.77
CA ILE A 14 -4.72 15.42 -21.69
C ILE A 14 -4.04 16.64 -21.07
N GLY A 15 -4.40 17.85 -21.47
CA GLY A 15 -3.81 19.11 -20.96
C GLY A 15 -3.97 19.27 -19.45
N ASP A 16 -5.14 18.89 -18.92
CA ASP A 16 -5.47 19.01 -17.48
C ASP A 16 -5.09 17.77 -16.67
N ASN A 17 -4.38 16.82 -17.24
CA ASN A 17 -4.14 15.49 -16.63
C ASN A 17 -5.42 14.74 -16.21
N ALA A 18 -6.61 15.13 -16.67
CA ALA A 18 -7.89 14.56 -16.24
C ALA A 18 -7.94 13.03 -16.45
N SER A 19 -7.43 12.56 -17.59
CA SER A 19 -7.40 11.13 -17.91
C SER A 19 -6.42 10.37 -17.02
N THR A 20 -5.18 10.87 -16.85
CA THR A 20 -4.15 10.19 -16.04
C THR A 20 -4.39 10.35 -14.56
N GLY A 21 -4.84 11.51 -14.11
CA GLY A 21 -5.17 11.79 -12.72
C GLY A 21 -6.33 10.93 -12.20
N SER A 22 -7.39 10.77 -12.98
CA SER A 22 -8.51 9.87 -12.62
C SER A 22 -8.05 8.42 -12.45
N LEU A 23 -7.10 7.97 -13.28
CA LEU A 23 -6.51 6.64 -13.16
C LEU A 23 -5.63 6.53 -11.90
N ILE A 24 -4.82 7.54 -11.59
CA ILE A 24 -4.06 7.62 -10.33
C ILE A 24 -5.00 7.50 -9.13
N ARG A 25 -6.06 8.31 -9.12
CA ARG A 25 -7.07 8.27 -8.05
C ARG A 25 -7.67 6.87 -7.87
N SER A 26 -7.85 6.12 -8.95
CA SER A 26 -8.36 4.74 -8.90
C SER A 26 -7.33 3.73 -8.36
N MET A 27 -6.03 4.02 -8.46
CA MET A 27 -4.95 3.16 -7.96
C MET A 27 -4.69 3.34 -6.45
N ILE A 28 -4.92 4.52 -5.89
CA ILE A 28 -4.62 4.84 -4.48
C ILE A 28 -5.25 3.85 -3.48
N PRO A 29 -6.53 3.42 -3.62
CA PRO A 29 -7.12 2.45 -2.70
C PRO A 29 -6.43 1.08 -2.65
N ALA A 30 -5.61 0.73 -3.62
CA ALA A 30 -4.83 -0.50 -3.58
C ALA A 30 -3.69 -0.48 -2.54
N LEU A 31 -3.28 0.71 -2.07
CA LEU A 31 -2.25 0.85 -1.03
C LEU A 31 -2.80 0.54 0.36
N ALA A 32 -4.07 0.88 0.60
CA ALA A 32 -4.75 0.58 1.85
C ALA A 32 -6.18 0.13 1.53
N GLN A 33 -6.44 -1.17 1.70
CA GLN A 33 -7.73 -1.75 1.33
C GLN A 33 -8.84 -1.14 2.20
N GLY A 34 -9.66 -0.29 1.61
CA GLY A 34 -10.78 0.36 2.29
C GLY A 34 -12.01 -0.54 2.43
N GLN A 35 -12.10 -1.59 1.61
CA GLN A 35 -13.18 -2.55 1.69
C GLN A 35 -12.87 -3.58 2.79
N GLN A 36 -13.79 -3.72 3.75
CA GLN A 36 -13.54 -4.48 4.98
C GLN A 36 -13.19 -5.95 4.74
N ASN A 37 -13.82 -6.63 3.78
CA ASN A 37 -13.52 -8.03 3.50
C ASN A 37 -12.11 -8.20 2.93
N ASN A 38 -11.69 -7.30 2.03
CA ASN A 38 -10.35 -7.34 1.46
C ASN A 38 -9.29 -7.06 2.53
N SER A 39 -9.50 -6.04 3.37
CA SER A 39 -8.62 -5.75 4.50
C SER A 39 -8.60 -6.90 5.51
N GLN A 40 -9.75 -7.52 5.79
CA GLN A 40 -9.82 -8.67 6.69
C GLN A 40 -8.97 -9.84 6.17
N MET A 41 -9.11 -10.20 4.90
CA MET A 41 -8.39 -11.33 4.31
C MET A 41 -6.89 -11.11 4.21
N LEU A 42 -6.45 -9.87 4.01
CA LEU A 42 -5.05 -9.52 3.86
C LEU A 42 -4.39 -9.12 5.18
N ASP A 43 -4.86 -8.00 5.73
CA ASP A 43 -4.15 -7.34 6.83
C ASP A 43 -4.42 -8.07 8.15
N GLN A 44 -5.64 -8.54 8.35
CA GLN A 44 -6.04 -9.14 9.62
C GLN A 44 -5.70 -10.62 9.67
N MET A 45 -6.24 -11.43 8.76
CA MET A 45 -6.07 -12.89 8.81
C MET A 45 -4.66 -13.35 8.45
N ILE A 46 -3.97 -12.69 7.50
CA ILE A 46 -2.61 -13.07 7.11
C ILE A 46 -1.61 -12.26 7.93
N GLY A 47 -1.61 -10.94 7.80
CA GLY A 47 -0.59 -10.09 8.41
C GLY A 47 -0.63 -10.10 9.93
N SER A 48 -1.75 -9.69 10.50
CA SER A 48 -1.85 -9.49 11.96
C SER A 48 -2.03 -10.78 12.73
N GLU A 49 -2.73 -11.77 12.18
CA GLU A 49 -2.94 -13.06 12.87
C GLU A 49 -1.67 -13.92 12.84
N PHE A 50 -1.03 -14.06 11.67
CA PHE A 50 0.27 -14.75 11.59
C PHE A 50 1.38 -14.00 12.31
N GLY A 51 1.29 -12.68 12.39
CA GLY A 51 2.18 -11.84 13.20
C GLY A 51 1.92 -11.92 14.71
N GLY A 52 0.89 -12.65 15.15
CA GLY A 52 0.53 -12.81 16.55
C GLY A 52 0.03 -11.52 17.21
N GLN A 53 -0.51 -10.58 16.44
CA GLN A 53 -1.02 -9.30 16.96
C GLN A 53 -2.50 -9.39 17.35
N ILE A 54 -3.29 -10.10 16.55
CA ILE A 54 -4.70 -10.36 16.80
C ILE A 54 -4.97 -11.85 16.75
N THR A 55 -6.16 -12.24 17.19
CA THR A 55 -6.70 -13.58 17.01
C THR A 55 -8.15 -13.50 16.61
N CYS A 56 -8.57 -14.38 15.70
CA CYS A 56 -9.96 -14.51 15.33
C CYS A 56 -10.71 -15.39 16.31
N ILE A 57 -11.90 -14.92 16.73
CA ILE A 57 -12.81 -15.68 17.59
C ILE A 57 -14.04 -16.20 16.84
N ALA A 58 -14.24 -15.80 15.59
CA ALA A 58 -15.34 -16.25 14.76
C ALA A 58 -15.01 -17.56 14.07
N THR A 59 -16.03 -18.41 13.93
CA THR A 59 -15.96 -19.61 13.08
C THR A 59 -16.47 -19.25 11.69
N TRP A 60 -15.56 -18.97 10.78
CA TRP A 60 -15.93 -18.76 9.38
C TRP A 60 -16.11 -20.10 8.68
N GLY A 61 -17.29 -20.35 8.17
CA GLY A 61 -17.78 -21.55 7.49
C GLY A 61 -16.76 -22.66 7.18
N ASN A 62 -17.12 -23.91 7.42
CA ASN A 62 -16.27 -25.09 7.25
C ASN A 62 -14.99 -25.15 8.13
N GLY A 63 -14.91 -24.39 9.23
CA GLY A 63 -13.83 -24.48 10.20
C GLY A 63 -12.48 -23.93 9.74
N GLY A 64 -12.44 -23.17 8.64
CA GLY A 64 -11.21 -22.48 8.22
C GLY A 64 -10.88 -21.37 9.21
N ASN A 65 -9.66 -21.37 9.74
CA ASN A 65 -9.13 -20.28 10.53
C ASN A 65 -7.62 -20.15 10.32
N TYR A 66 -7.14 -18.92 10.43
CA TYR A 66 -5.76 -18.60 10.16
C TYR A 66 -4.84 -18.79 11.38
N TYR A 67 -5.39 -18.62 12.59
CA TYR A 67 -4.61 -18.78 13.83
C TYR A 67 -4.15 -20.22 14.07
N THR A 68 -4.76 -21.22 13.44
CA THR A 68 -4.27 -22.60 13.44
C THR A 68 -3.60 -23.00 12.13
N TYR A 69 -3.22 -22.04 11.29
CA TYR A 69 -2.62 -22.27 9.97
C TYR A 69 -3.50 -23.15 9.04
N ASN A 70 -4.79 -23.05 9.19
CA ASN A 70 -5.79 -23.72 8.35
C ASN A 70 -6.61 -22.69 7.55
N PRO A 71 -5.98 -21.97 6.61
CA PRO A 71 -6.64 -20.92 5.85
C PRO A 71 -7.71 -21.52 4.93
N ARG A 72 -8.80 -20.80 4.77
CA ARG A 72 -9.84 -21.16 3.82
C ARG A 72 -9.34 -20.99 2.39
N ILE A 73 -9.33 -22.07 1.62
CA ILE A 73 -9.04 -22.03 0.18
C ILE A 73 -9.96 -21.00 -0.50
N GLY A 74 -9.42 -20.16 -1.33
CA GLY A 74 -10.14 -19.08 -2.01
C GLY A 74 -10.11 -17.72 -1.28
N TRP A 75 -9.78 -17.69 0.02
CA TRP A 75 -9.60 -16.41 0.71
C TRP A 75 -8.17 -15.90 0.64
N TYR A 76 -7.19 -16.78 0.76
CA TYR A 76 -5.78 -16.35 0.70
C TYR A 76 -5.32 -15.89 -0.70
N GLY A 77 -6.06 -16.17 -1.77
CA GLY A 77 -5.84 -15.60 -3.10
C GLY A 77 -6.41 -14.19 -3.28
N ASN A 78 -7.33 -13.78 -2.42
CA ASN A 78 -8.13 -12.57 -2.59
C ASN A 78 -7.28 -11.32 -2.80
N MET A 79 -6.20 -11.13 -2.04
CA MET A 79 -5.34 -9.97 -2.20
C MET A 79 -4.71 -9.91 -3.59
N PHE A 80 -4.17 -11.03 -4.08
CA PHE A 80 -3.58 -11.08 -5.40
C PHE A 80 -4.63 -10.76 -6.47
N ASP A 81 -5.78 -11.43 -6.41
CA ASP A 81 -6.86 -11.33 -7.39
C ASP A 81 -7.54 -9.96 -7.42
N THR A 82 -7.52 -9.21 -6.32
CA THR A 82 -8.12 -7.88 -6.23
C THR A 82 -7.12 -6.75 -6.45
N THR A 83 -5.95 -6.83 -5.83
CA THR A 83 -4.97 -5.73 -5.85
C THR A 83 -4.21 -5.64 -7.16
N MET A 84 -3.84 -6.80 -7.75
CA MET A 84 -3.13 -6.79 -9.04
C MET A 84 -3.94 -6.11 -10.15
N PRO A 85 -5.20 -6.49 -10.43
CA PRO A 85 -5.99 -5.77 -11.43
C PRO A 85 -6.20 -4.31 -11.10
N GLN A 86 -6.43 -3.96 -9.83
CA GLN A 86 -6.67 -2.59 -9.41
C GLN A 86 -5.47 -1.67 -9.72
N ILE A 87 -4.25 -2.15 -9.50
CA ILE A 87 -3.03 -1.40 -9.79
C ILE A 87 -2.72 -1.42 -11.29
N TYR A 88 -2.69 -2.60 -11.90
CA TYR A 88 -2.16 -2.71 -13.25
C TYR A 88 -3.10 -2.20 -14.32
N THR A 89 -4.42 -2.19 -14.12
CA THR A 89 -5.37 -1.59 -15.06
C THR A 89 -5.10 -0.08 -15.20
N GLY A 90 -4.98 0.64 -14.09
CA GLY A 90 -4.64 2.07 -14.10
C GLY A 90 -3.24 2.32 -14.65
N PHE A 91 -2.26 1.56 -14.16
CA PHE A 91 -0.86 1.70 -14.56
C PHE A 91 -0.64 1.56 -16.06
N PHE A 92 -1.21 0.54 -16.72
CA PHE A 92 -1.04 0.35 -18.16
C PHE A 92 -1.69 1.45 -18.99
N GLN A 93 -2.83 1.95 -18.55
CA GLN A 93 -3.48 3.06 -19.23
C GLN A 93 -2.67 4.35 -19.08
N ILE A 94 -2.17 4.66 -17.88
CA ILE A 94 -1.29 5.81 -17.67
C ILE A 94 -0.03 5.68 -18.52
N ARG A 95 0.63 4.52 -18.51
CA ARG A 95 1.82 4.27 -19.33
C ARG A 95 1.55 4.48 -20.83
N LYS A 96 0.37 4.05 -21.31
CA LYS A 96 -0.03 4.24 -22.72
C LYS A 96 -0.28 5.71 -23.04
N LEU A 97 -1.00 6.44 -22.18
CA LEU A 97 -1.37 7.84 -22.41
C LEU A 97 -0.16 8.78 -22.31
N SER A 98 0.76 8.48 -21.40
CA SER A 98 1.96 9.28 -21.12
C SER A 98 3.20 8.82 -21.90
N GLU A 99 3.09 7.75 -22.68
CA GLU A 99 4.24 7.08 -23.34
C GLU A 99 5.35 6.69 -22.32
N GLY A 100 4.98 6.42 -21.07
CA GLY A 100 5.90 6.10 -20.00
C GLY A 100 6.75 7.29 -19.51
N LYS A 101 6.25 8.51 -19.63
CA LYS A 101 6.95 9.74 -19.26
C LYS A 101 6.11 10.64 -18.37
N GLY A 102 6.78 11.65 -17.76
CA GLY A 102 6.14 12.69 -16.97
C GLY A 102 5.72 12.28 -15.57
N LEU A 103 5.29 13.26 -14.77
CA LEU A 103 5.03 13.09 -13.35
C LEU A 103 3.86 12.14 -13.04
N ALA A 104 2.81 12.13 -13.85
CA ALA A 104 1.69 11.21 -13.66
C ALA A 104 2.13 9.73 -13.79
N TYR A 105 3.02 9.42 -14.73
CA TYR A 105 3.60 8.08 -14.86
C TYR A 105 4.49 7.74 -13.68
N GLN A 106 5.34 8.66 -13.23
CA GLN A 106 6.21 8.44 -12.08
C GLN A 106 5.41 8.26 -10.78
N TRP A 107 4.30 8.97 -10.64
CA TRP A 107 3.39 8.76 -9.51
C TRP A 107 2.76 7.36 -9.54
N ALA A 108 2.31 6.93 -10.71
CA ALA A 108 1.81 5.57 -10.90
C ALA A 108 2.87 4.50 -10.57
N GLN A 109 4.16 4.77 -10.81
CA GLN A 109 5.26 3.88 -10.40
C GLN A 109 5.36 3.78 -8.88
N ILE A 110 5.30 4.89 -8.13
CA ILE A 110 5.29 4.87 -6.66
C ILE A 110 4.14 4.00 -6.14
N LEU A 111 2.92 4.20 -6.66
CA LEU A 111 1.74 3.44 -6.27
C LEU A 111 1.90 1.94 -6.62
N ARG A 112 2.42 1.65 -7.82
CA ARG A 112 2.68 0.27 -8.24
C ARG A 112 3.66 -0.44 -7.33
N VAL A 113 4.78 0.20 -6.99
CA VAL A 113 5.79 -0.38 -6.10
C VAL A 113 5.21 -0.60 -4.70
N ALA A 114 4.51 0.38 -4.14
CA ALA A 114 3.90 0.27 -2.82
C ALA A 114 2.92 -0.90 -2.71
N ALA A 115 2.06 -1.09 -3.71
CA ALA A 115 1.12 -2.20 -3.75
C ALA A 115 1.83 -3.54 -4.00
N SER A 116 2.78 -3.59 -4.96
CA SER A 116 3.52 -4.82 -5.30
C SER A 116 4.35 -5.33 -4.13
N MET A 117 4.94 -4.44 -3.33
CA MET A 117 5.66 -4.84 -2.12
C MET A 117 4.73 -5.55 -1.13
N ARG A 118 3.52 -5.05 -0.90
CA ARG A 118 2.55 -5.70 -0.02
C ARG A 118 2.11 -7.07 -0.54
N ILE A 119 1.87 -7.17 -1.86
CA ILE A 119 1.53 -8.45 -2.49
C ILE A 119 2.68 -9.44 -2.34
N SER A 120 3.91 -9.00 -2.61
CA SER A 120 5.10 -9.83 -2.47
C SER A 120 5.36 -10.26 -1.01
N ASP A 121 5.04 -9.42 -0.03
CA ASP A 121 5.12 -9.79 1.39
C ASP A 121 4.22 -10.99 1.74
N CYS A 122 3.10 -11.17 1.03
CA CYS A 122 2.17 -12.27 1.24
C CYS A 122 2.49 -13.51 0.39
N TYR A 123 2.93 -13.31 -0.86
CA TYR A 123 3.02 -14.39 -1.85
C TYR A 123 4.44 -14.69 -2.33
N GLY A 124 5.44 -13.89 -1.94
CA GLY A 124 6.81 -14.04 -2.44
C GLY A 124 6.96 -13.48 -3.85
N ALA A 125 7.48 -14.30 -4.76
CA ALA A 125 7.63 -13.93 -6.17
C ALA A 125 6.28 -13.60 -6.82
N ILE A 126 6.25 -12.50 -7.59
CA ILE A 126 5.06 -12.05 -8.33
C ILE A 126 5.45 -11.62 -9.75
N PRO A 127 4.52 -11.58 -10.72
CA PRO A 127 4.78 -10.96 -12.00
C PRO A 127 4.89 -9.43 -11.81
N TYR A 128 5.99 -8.85 -12.28
CA TYR A 128 6.24 -7.41 -12.17
C TYR A 128 6.86 -6.82 -13.45
N SER A 129 8.08 -7.27 -13.83
CA SER A 129 8.82 -6.70 -14.96
C SER A 129 8.23 -7.11 -16.31
N GLN A 130 7.71 -8.32 -16.41
CA GLN A 130 7.19 -8.91 -17.64
C GLN A 130 5.68 -8.72 -17.84
N ILE A 131 5.00 -8.07 -16.90
CA ILE A 131 3.55 -7.87 -17.00
C ILE A 131 3.23 -6.77 -18.02
N THR A 132 2.55 -7.15 -19.11
CA THR A 132 2.23 -6.25 -20.21
C THR A 132 0.77 -5.81 -20.28
N GLY A 133 -0.11 -6.53 -19.58
CA GLY A 133 -1.57 -6.31 -19.63
C GLY A 133 -2.28 -6.96 -20.82
N SER A 134 -1.54 -7.58 -21.74
CA SER A 134 -2.09 -8.24 -22.93
C SER A 134 -1.68 -9.71 -23.06
N ALA A 135 -0.73 -10.18 -22.26
CA ALA A 135 -0.27 -11.57 -22.29
C ALA A 135 -1.26 -12.48 -21.55
N PHE A 136 -1.52 -13.67 -22.12
CA PHE A 136 -2.37 -14.68 -21.51
C PHE A 136 -1.72 -15.32 -20.26
N THR A 137 -0.40 -15.36 -20.23
CA THR A 137 0.41 -15.80 -19.10
C THR A 137 1.58 -14.85 -18.92
N THR A 138 1.98 -14.63 -17.68
CA THR A 138 3.12 -13.77 -17.36
C THR A 138 4.06 -14.52 -16.43
N ALA A 139 5.36 -14.49 -16.74
CA ALA A 139 6.38 -15.05 -15.86
C ALA A 139 6.46 -14.28 -14.55
N TYR A 140 6.73 -14.99 -13.47
CA TYR A 140 7.03 -14.39 -12.17
C TYR A 140 8.48 -13.94 -12.14
N ASP A 141 8.74 -12.76 -11.61
CA ASP A 141 10.10 -12.33 -11.32
C ASP A 141 10.62 -13.10 -10.10
N SER A 142 11.93 -13.39 -10.10
CA SER A 142 12.58 -13.84 -8.88
C SER A 142 12.47 -12.75 -7.81
N MET A 143 12.56 -13.09 -6.52
CA MET A 143 12.55 -12.07 -5.45
C MET A 143 13.69 -11.05 -5.61
N GLU A 144 14.85 -11.50 -6.08
CA GLU A 144 15.98 -10.61 -6.34
C GLU A 144 15.67 -9.61 -7.46
N ASP A 145 15.18 -10.09 -8.60
CA ASP A 145 14.84 -9.23 -9.75
C ASP A 145 13.66 -8.31 -9.44
N LEU A 146 12.66 -8.82 -8.72
CA LEU A 146 11.53 -8.01 -8.26
C LEU A 146 11.99 -6.80 -7.45
N TYR A 147 12.83 -7.02 -6.42
CA TYR A 147 13.31 -5.92 -5.59
C TYR A 147 14.21 -4.96 -6.34
N LYS A 148 15.10 -5.46 -7.22
CA LYS A 148 15.92 -4.61 -8.09
C LYS A 148 15.06 -3.72 -9.00
N ASN A 149 14.05 -4.30 -9.64
CA ASN A 149 13.15 -3.55 -10.51
C ASN A 149 12.33 -2.51 -9.72
N MET A 150 11.79 -2.88 -8.55
CA MET A 150 11.07 -1.94 -7.69
C MET A 150 11.96 -0.78 -7.20
N PHE A 151 13.23 -1.02 -6.85
CA PHE A 151 14.17 0.05 -6.51
C PHE A 151 14.43 0.98 -7.69
N ASN A 152 14.66 0.43 -8.89
CA ASN A 152 14.89 1.24 -10.08
C ASN A 152 13.68 2.13 -10.41
N ASP A 153 12.47 1.60 -10.29
CA ASP A 153 11.25 2.36 -10.53
C ASP A 153 11.06 3.47 -9.48
N LEU A 154 11.37 3.20 -8.20
CA LEU A 154 11.31 4.21 -7.15
C LEU A 154 12.39 5.28 -7.33
N ASP A 155 13.62 4.91 -7.66
CA ASP A 155 14.71 5.85 -7.88
C ASP A 155 14.37 6.83 -9.01
N ALA A 156 13.82 6.33 -10.11
CA ALA A 156 13.37 7.18 -11.22
C ALA A 156 12.21 8.11 -10.82
N ALA A 157 11.26 7.60 -10.04
CA ALA A 157 10.13 8.39 -9.59
C ALA A 157 10.54 9.47 -8.56
N ILE A 158 11.41 9.12 -7.60
CA ILE A 158 11.95 10.05 -6.61
C ILE A 158 12.69 11.18 -7.33
N ALA A 159 13.62 10.86 -8.24
CA ALA A 159 14.40 11.86 -8.97
C ALA A 159 13.53 12.82 -9.79
N ALA A 160 12.48 12.32 -10.43
CA ALA A 160 11.56 13.14 -11.21
C ALA A 160 10.74 14.11 -10.33
N PHE A 161 10.17 13.62 -9.24
CA PHE A 161 9.40 14.45 -8.31
C PHE A 161 10.29 15.42 -7.53
N GLU A 162 11.47 14.99 -7.10
CA GLU A 162 12.44 15.85 -6.42
C GLU A 162 12.82 17.03 -7.32
N THR A 163 13.14 16.75 -8.59
CA THR A 163 13.47 17.80 -9.57
C THR A 163 12.33 18.81 -9.70
N ALA A 164 11.09 18.36 -9.89
CA ALA A 164 9.93 19.23 -10.04
C ALA A 164 9.64 20.03 -8.76
N VAL A 165 9.70 19.40 -7.60
CA VAL A 165 9.46 20.05 -6.29
C VAL A 165 10.51 21.10 -5.99
N LEU A 166 11.79 20.82 -6.24
CA LEU A 166 12.89 21.77 -5.98
C LEU A 166 12.93 22.92 -7.00
N ALA A 167 12.49 22.67 -8.24
CA ALA A 167 12.32 23.70 -9.24
C ALA A 167 11.10 24.61 -8.98
N GLY A 168 10.15 24.18 -8.14
CA GLY A 168 8.90 24.88 -7.91
C GLY A 168 7.93 24.78 -9.10
N ASP A 169 7.97 23.65 -9.81
CA ASP A 169 7.10 23.42 -10.96
C ASP A 169 5.62 23.44 -10.54
N ASP A 170 4.76 23.94 -11.42
CA ASP A 170 3.32 23.90 -11.21
C ASP A 170 2.76 22.49 -11.43
N MET A 171 2.35 21.84 -10.34
CA MET A 171 1.71 20.52 -10.34
C MET A 171 0.23 20.59 -9.96
N SER A 172 -0.39 21.77 -10.06
CA SER A 172 -1.79 21.98 -9.67
C SER A 172 -2.78 21.07 -10.43
N SER A 173 -2.49 20.74 -11.68
CA SER A 173 -3.29 19.83 -12.50
C SER A 173 -3.31 18.37 -11.99
N LEU A 174 -2.38 17.98 -11.13
CA LEU A 174 -2.35 16.67 -10.48
C LEU A 174 -2.93 16.71 -9.06
N LYS A 175 -2.97 17.89 -8.43
CA LYS A 175 -3.37 18.06 -7.03
C LYS A 175 -4.75 17.50 -6.72
N GLU A 176 -5.75 17.75 -7.56
CA GLU A 176 -7.14 17.32 -7.31
C GLU A 176 -7.33 15.80 -7.27
N TYR A 177 -6.36 15.04 -7.79
CA TYR A 177 -6.37 13.58 -7.79
C TYR A 177 -5.64 12.97 -6.59
N ASP A 178 -4.98 13.80 -5.77
CA ASP A 178 -4.25 13.36 -4.59
C ASP A 178 -5.18 13.19 -3.38
N LEU A 179 -5.56 11.96 -3.11
CA LEU A 179 -6.40 11.59 -1.95
C LEU A 179 -5.60 11.38 -0.66
N VAL A 180 -4.28 11.59 -0.68
CA VAL A 180 -3.39 11.23 0.43
C VAL A 180 -2.76 12.46 1.08
N PHE A 181 -2.16 13.34 0.28
CA PHE A 181 -1.42 14.50 0.76
C PHE A 181 -1.95 15.85 0.23
N ASP A 182 -3.13 15.84 -0.39
CA ASP A 182 -3.80 17.06 -0.91
C ASP A 182 -2.90 17.88 -1.86
N GLY A 183 -2.12 17.21 -2.69
CA GLY A 183 -1.23 17.82 -3.66
C GLY A 183 0.11 18.29 -3.10
N ASP A 184 0.47 17.89 -1.89
CA ASP A 184 1.82 18.09 -1.37
C ASP A 184 2.77 17.02 -1.92
N PHE A 185 3.31 17.29 -3.12
CA PHE A 185 4.20 16.35 -3.80
C PHE A 185 5.56 16.21 -3.10
N ARG A 186 5.95 17.10 -2.23
CA ARG A 186 7.12 16.92 -1.37
C ARG A 186 6.92 15.75 -0.41
N LYS A 187 5.69 15.55 0.08
CA LYS A 187 5.34 14.40 0.91
C LYS A 187 5.33 13.09 0.12
N TRP A 188 5.00 13.14 -1.16
CA TRP A 188 5.13 11.96 -2.03
C TRP A 188 6.59 11.53 -2.20
N VAL A 189 7.55 12.47 -2.28
CA VAL A 189 8.99 12.14 -2.28
C VAL A 189 9.39 11.49 -0.96
N LYS A 190 8.99 12.08 0.19
CA LYS A 190 9.23 11.49 1.52
C LYS A 190 8.63 10.08 1.63
N PHE A 191 7.41 9.89 1.14
CA PHE A 191 6.74 8.57 1.12
C PHE A 191 7.54 7.56 0.29
N ALA A 192 7.97 7.93 -0.91
CA ALA A 192 8.74 7.06 -1.79
C ALA A 192 10.11 6.70 -1.18
N ASN A 193 10.81 7.66 -0.59
CA ASN A 193 12.06 7.42 0.14
C ASN A 193 11.85 6.51 1.37
N THR A 194 10.77 6.70 2.11
CA THR A 194 10.43 5.83 3.24
C THR A 194 10.10 4.40 2.77
N LEU A 195 9.41 4.27 1.64
CA LEU A 195 9.16 2.97 1.02
C LEU A 195 10.47 2.30 0.58
N LYS A 196 11.39 3.06 -0.04
CA LYS A 196 12.73 2.60 -0.42
C LYS A 196 13.53 2.12 0.80
N LEU A 197 13.52 2.90 1.89
CA LEU A 197 14.15 2.52 3.15
C LEU A 197 13.54 1.24 3.72
N ARG A 198 12.22 1.12 3.74
CA ARG A 198 11.52 -0.08 4.20
C ARG A 198 11.90 -1.31 3.37
N MET A 199 11.95 -1.19 2.04
CA MET A 199 12.38 -2.26 1.15
C MET A 199 13.83 -2.67 1.43
N ALA A 200 14.73 -1.71 1.64
CA ALA A 200 16.12 -1.96 1.98
C ALA A 200 16.25 -2.77 3.29
N ILE A 201 15.53 -2.37 4.34
CA ILE A 201 15.51 -3.11 5.62
C ILE A 201 15.01 -4.54 5.42
N ARG A 202 14.01 -4.76 4.57
CA ARG A 202 13.45 -6.10 4.29
C ARG A 202 14.46 -7.06 3.68
N ILE A 203 15.38 -6.57 2.87
CA ILE A 203 16.40 -7.41 2.20
C ILE A 203 17.74 -7.43 2.92
N SER A 204 17.85 -6.86 4.14
CA SER A 204 19.12 -6.69 4.86
C SER A 204 19.89 -8.00 5.08
N ASN A 205 19.20 -9.13 5.26
CA ASN A 205 19.82 -10.43 5.41
C ASN A 205 20.11 -11.12 4.06
N ALA A 206 19.27 -10.89 3.04
CA ALA A 206 19.39 -11.55 1.74
C ALA A 206 20.40 -10.86 0.82
N ALA A 207 20.48 -9.52 0.88
CA ALA A 207 21.36 -8.70 0.04
C ALA A 207 21.88 -7.50 0.84
N PRO A 208 22.79 -7.71 1.83
CA PRO A 208 23.19 -6.68 2.80
C PRO A 208 23.84 -5.44 2.16
N GLU A 209 24.65 -5.61 1.11
CA GLU A 209 25.30 -4.50 0.43
C GLU A 209 24.29 -3.61 -0.30
N LEU A 210 23.37 -4.21 -1.04
CA LEU A 210 22.29 -3.48 -1.72
C LEU A 210 21.37 -2.81 -0.69
N ALA A 211 21.04 -3.51 0.40
CA ALA A 211 20.23 -2.99 1.49
C ALA A 211 20.86 -1.73 2.10
N LYS A 212 22.16 -1.81 2.45
CA LYS A 212 22.91 -0.68 2.99
C LYS A 212 22.91 0.50 2.03
N GLN A 213 23.27 0.27 0.77
CA GLN A 213 23.30 1.29 -0.27
C GLN A 213 21.95 2.00 -0.38
N LYS A 214 20.85 1.25 -0.55
CA LYS A 214 19.51 1.82 -0.76
C LYS A 214 18.95 2.52 0.49
N ALA A 215 19.29 2.03 1.69
CA ALA A 215 18.93 2.70 2.93
C ALA A 215 19.66 4.03 3.10
N GLU A 216 20.97 4.05 2.87
CA GLU A 216 21.78 5.27 2.97
C GLU A 216 21.35 6.31 1.92
N GLU A 217 21.08 5.90 0.67
CA GLU A 217 20.54 6.78 -0.38
C GLU A 217 19.20 7.41 0.06
N ALA A 218 18.28 6.62 0.62
CA ALA A 218 16.96 7.11 1.01
C ALA A 218 17.02 8.13 2.16
N VAL A 219 17.91 7.89 3.14
CA VAL A 219 18.06 8.79 4.31
C VAL A 219 18.85 10.03 3.97
N ALA A 220 19.83 9.95 3.05
CA ALA A 220 20.65 11.07 2.63
C ALA A 220 19.98 11.98 1.57
N ASP A 221 18.82 11.58 1.05
CA ASP A 221 18.06 12.39 0.08
C ASP A 221 17.77 13.80 0.63
N VAL A 222 17.83 14.82 -0.22
CA VAL A 222 17.67 16.22 0.18
C VAL A 222 16.27 16.55 0.72
N ILE A 223 15.25 15.84 0.28
CA ILE A 223 13.88 15.93 0.80
C ILE A 223 13.71 14.98 2.00
N GLY A 224 14.41 13.84 1.95
CA GLY A 224 14.50 12.86 3.02
C GLY A 224 13.31 11.91 3.10
N VAL A 225 13.22 11.23 4.24
CA VAL A 225 12.17 10.28 4.58
C VAL A 225 11.08 10.94 5.46
N MET A 226 9.99 10.22 5.69
CA MET A 226 8.95 10.63 6.65
C MET A 226 9.50 10.53 8.08
N THR A 227 9.51 11.62 8.84
CA THR A 227 10.08 11.70 10.19
C THR A 227 9.13 12.25 11.23
N ASP A 228 8.00 12.81 10.81
CA ASP A 228 7.05 13.51 11.66
C ASP A 228 5.62 13.01 11.42
N ALA A 229 4.74 13.15 12.41
CA ALA A 229 3.34 12.77 12.29
C ALA A 229 2.61 13.56 11.18
N SER A 230 3.07 14.78 10.87
CA SER A 230 2.52 15.58 9.76
C SER A 230 2.86 15.03 8.38
N ASP A 231 3.85 14.14 8.27
CA ASP A 231 4.20 13.43 7.04
C ASP A 231 3.29 12.22 6.80
N ALA A 232 2.44 11.85 7.75
CA ALA A 232 1.65 10.62 7.67
C ALA A 232 0.72 10.61 6.44
N ALA A 233 0.73 9.48 5.75
CA ALA A 233 -0.17 9.23 4.63
C ALA A 233 -1.55 8.82 5.15
N TYR A 234 -2.56 9.60 4.85
CA TYR A 234 -3.95 9.31 5.22
C TYR A 234 -4.77 9.02 3.98
N SER A 235 -5.63 8.01 4.09
CA SER A 235 -6.68 7.74 3.10
C SER A 235 -8.02 7.66 3.81
N SER A 236 -9.01 8.38 3.29
CA SER A 236 -10.38 8.31 3.80
C SER A 236 -11.07 7.08 3.23
N TYR A 237 -11.78 6.34 4.08
CA TYR A 237 -12.66 5.25 3.66
C TYR A 237 -14.03 5.79 3.28
N ASN A 238 -14.66 5.21 2.26
CA ASN A 238 -15.94 5.70 1.71
C ASN A 238 -17.08 5.76 2.73
N ASP A 239 -17.06 4.87 3.74
CA ASP A 239 -18.06 4.81 4.82
C ASP A 239 -17.56 5.43 6.13
N GLY A 240 -16.39 6.07 6.13
CA GLY A 240 -15.79 6.70 7.31
C GLY A 240 -15.36 5.74 8.40
N MET A 241 -15.40 4.43 8.18
CA MET A 241 -15.09 3.42 9.19
C MET A 241 -13.82 2.65 8.83
N ASN A 242 -12.84 2.67 9.73
CA ASN A 242 -11.63 1.86 9.60
C ASN A 242 -12.00 0.35 9.53
N PRO A 243 -11.47 -0.42 8.57
CA PRO A 243 -11.78 -1.83 8.42
C PRO A 243 -11.49 -2.69 9.67
N TYR A 244 -10.41 -2.40 10.40
CA TYR A 244 -10.12 -3.08 11.67
C TYR A 244 -11.19 -2.82 12.73
N TYR A 245 -11.63 -1.55 12.85
CA TYR A 245 -12.71 -1.18 13.76
C TYR A 245 -14.00 -1.93 13.41
N ARG A 246 -14.34 -2.02 12.13
CA ARG A 246 -15.52 -2.77 11.67
C ARG A 246 -15.47 -4.22 12.07
N VAL A 247 -14.37 -4.90 11.83
CA VAL A 247 -14.23 -6.34 12.13
C VAL A 247 -14.15 -6.59 13.64
N ALA A 248 -13.46 -5.71 14.39
CA ALA A 248 -13.33 -5.86 15.83
C ALA A 248 -14.64 -5.55 16.58
N TYR A 249 -15.28 -4.40 16.28
CA TYR A 249 -16.41 -3.91 17.04
C TYR A 249 -17.77 -4.20 16.39
N ALA A 250 -17.94 -3.90 15.10
CA ALA A 250 -19.23 -4.06 14.46
C ALA A 250 -19.56 -5.54 14.21
N TRP A 251 -18.56 -6.33 13.77
CA TRP A 251 -18.72 -7.77 13.54
C TRP A 251 -18.33 -8.63 14.73
N ASN A 252 -17.56 -8.08 15.67
CA ASN A 252 -17.13 -8.77 16.88
C ASN A 252 -16.36 -10.09 16.60
N GLU A 253 -15.52 -10.09 15.57
CA GLU A 253 -14.86 -11.31 15.06
C GLU A 253 -13.42 -11.47 15.50
N ILE A 254 -12.76 -10.41 15.92
CA ILE A 254 -11.34 -10.43 16.32
C ILE A 254 -11.12 -9.85 17.72
N ARG A 255 -10.04 -10.30 18.33
CA ARG A 255 -9.50 -9.79 19.61
C ARG A 255 -8.01 -9.53 19.46
N VAL A 256 -7.48 -8.71 20.36
CA VAL A 256 -6.02 -8.63 20.53
C VAL A 256 -5.51 -9.99 21.00
N SER A 257 -4.31 -10.39 20.53
CA SER A 257 -3.75 -11.68 20.96
C SER A 257 -3.06 -11.59 22.30
N ALA A 258 -2.97 -12.72 23.01
CA ALA A 258 -2.19 -12.85 24.24
C ALA A 258 -0.71 -12.48 24.05
N ASN A 259 -0.15 -12.67 22.86
CA ASN A 259 1.22 -12.28 22.56
C ASN A 259 1.43 -10.78 22.76
N ILE A 260 0.60 -9.93 22.13
CA ILE A 260 0.71 -8.47 22.24
C ILE A 260 0.47 -8.00 23.67
N THR A 261 -0.59 -8.48 24.33
CA THR A 261 -0.90 -8.07 25.70
C THR A 261 0.18 -8.48 26.68
N SER A 262 0.78 -9.68 26.51
CA SER A 262 1.89 -10.14 27.34
C SER A 262 3.16 -9.32 27.14
N TYR A 263 3.50 -8.98 25.89
CA TYR A 263 4.66 -8.14 25.59
C TYR A 263 4.49 -6.73 26.14
N LEU A 264 3.40 -6.06 25.79
CA LEU A 264 3.18 -4.69 26.21
C LEU A 264 2.99 -4.59 27.74
N GLY A 265 2.30 -5.55 28.36
CA GLY A 265 2.14 -5.63 29.79
C GLY A 265 3.45 -5.95 30.52
N GLY A 266 4.22 -6.92 30.03
CA GLY A 266 5.49 -7.34 30.61
C GLY A 266 6.56 -6.24 30.62
N TYR A 267 6.55 -5.36 29.62
CA TYR A 267 7.46 -4.21 29.54
C TYR A 267 6.86 -2.91 30.12
N ASN A 268 5.66 -2.96 30.69
CA ASN A 268 4.91 -1.76 31.12
C ASN A 268 4.82 -0.71 29.99
N ASP A 269 4.60 -1.15 28.76
CA ASP A 269 4.58 -0.29 27.59
C ASP A 269 3.34 0.62 27.61
N PRO A 270 3.49 1.96 27.56
CA PRO A 270 2.36 2.88 27.65
C PRO A 270 1.39 2.75 26.46
N ARG A 271 1.80 2.13 25.37
CA ARG A 271 0.93 1.91 24.20
C ARG A 271 -0.18 0.89 24.46
N LEU A 272 -0.05 0.05 25.51
CA LEU A 272 -1.06 -0.96 25.79
C LEU A 272 -2.47 -0.35 25.95
N SER A 273 -2.60 0.67 26.76
CA SER A 273 -3.88 1.38 27.00
C SER A 273 -4.40 2.20 25.81
N VAL A 274 -3.53 2.43 24.80
CA VAL A 274 -3.90 3.15 23.58
C VAL A 274 -4.38 2.20 22.50
N TYR A 275 -3.77 1.00 22.43
CA TYR A 275 -4.05 0.02 21.39
C TYR A 275 -5.17 -0.95 21.76
N VAL A 276 -5.43 -1.14 23.06
CA VAL A 276 -6.30 -2.22 23.55
C VAL A 276 -7.26 -1.69 24.58
N ASP A 277 -8.55 -1.98 24.39
CA ASP A 277 -9.56 -1.74 25.40
C ASP A 277 -9.54 -2.84 26.48
N ASN A 278 -10.03 -2.52 27.66
CA ASN A 278 -10.22 -3.50 28.71
C ASN A 278 -11.15 -4.63 28.27
N ALA A 279 -10.83 -5.84 28.67
CA ALA A 279 -11.71 -6.98 28.46
C ALA A 279 -13.05 -6.76 29.16
N SER A 280 -14.14 -7.16 28.53
CA SER A 280 -15.49 -7.10 29.08
C SER A 280 -15.81 -8.26 30.06
N LEU A 281 -14.82 -9.11 30.34
CA LEU A 281 -14.94 -10.22 31.29
C LEU A 281 -14.87 -9.75 32.74
N ASP A 282 -15.40 -10.54 33.66
CA ASP A 282 -15.32 -10.30 35.09
C ASP A 282 -13.86 -10.11 35.52
N GLY A 283 -13.58 -8.96 36.15
CA GLY A 283 -12.23 -8.58 36.55
C GLY A 283 -11.53 -7.59 35.63
N GLY A 284 -12.00 -7.39 34.40
CA GLY A 284 -11.43 -6.43 33.45
C GLY A 284 -9.96 -6.70 33.14
N GLY A 285 -9.26 -5.65 32.70
CA GLY A 285 -7.83 -5.70 32.37
C GLY A 285 -7.54 -5.98 30.89
N TYR A 286 -6.27 -5.99 30.55
CA TYR A 286 -5.80 -6.21 29.20
C TYR A 286 -5.46 -7.70 29.04
N VAL A 287 -6.41 -8.49 28.61
CA VAL A 287 -6.28 -9.93 28.43
C VAL A 287 -6.45 -10.24 26.95
N GLY A 288 -5.47 -10.93 26.37
CA GLY A 288 -5.51 -11.39 24.99
C GLY A 288 -5.99 -12.81 24.83
#